data_b52764073b9a6aacf1381bb00f43c5b5
#
_entry.id   b52764073b9a6aacf1381bb00f43c5b5
#
_cell.length_a   1.000
_cell.length_b   1.000
_cell.length_c   1.000
_cell.angle_alpha   90.00
_cell.angle_beta   90.00
_cell.angle_gamma   90.00
#
_symmetry.space_group_name_H-M   'P 1'
#
loop_
_entity.id
_entity.type
_entity.pdbx_description
1 polymer ?
#
loop_
_entity_poly.entity_id
_entity_poly.type
_entity_poly.pdbx_seq_one_letter_code
_entity_poly.pdbx_strand_id
1 'polypeptide(L)'
;HDLVPVHCKKGPGVFEELYTNLYQSFPDIKIENHMMLADGDKVIMYDTLIGSNTGPLSDGSPATGKNVEFAAFNILRLQDGKVIERWGVTDQLALMKQLGLVSLNQK
;
A
#
# COMPACT_ATOMS: atom_id res chain seq x y z
N HIS A 1 -17.36 6.00 1.87
CA HIS A 1 -15.93 6.12 1.79
C HIS A 1 -15.35 4.99 0.97
N ASP A 2 -14.53 5.33 0.01
CA ASP A 2 -14.20 4.37 -1.03
C ASP A 2 -12.86 3.71 -0.83
N LEU A 3 -12.75 3.00 0.24
CA LEU A 3 -11.60 2.14 0.47
C LEU A 3 -11.81 0.82 -0.25
N VAL A 4 -10.73 0.26 -0.73
CA VAL A 4 -10.79 -1.08 -1.29
C VAL A 4 -11.07 -2.06 -0.18
N PRO A 5 -11.64 -3.22 -0.50
CA PRO A 5 -11.80 -4.27 0.48
C PRO A 5 -10.47 -4.69 1.08
N VAL A 6 -10.53 -5.16 2.30
CA VAL A 6 -9.33 -5.66 2.97
C VAL A 6 -8.77 -6.85 2.19
N HIS A 7 -7.47 -6.78 1.90
CA HIS A 7 -6.78 -7.88 1.25
C HIS A 7 -6.06 -8.69 2.30
N CYS A 8 -6.25 -10.00 2.27
CA CYS A 8 -5.58 -10.92 3.17
C CYS A 8 -4.68 -11.82 2.36
N LYS A 9 -3.40 -11.83 2.68
CA LYS A 9 -2.43 -12.71 2.05
C LYS A 9 -1.72 -13.51 3.12
N LYS A 10 -1.36 -14.73 2.78
CA LYS A 10 -0.75 -15.67 3.72
C LYS A 10 0.52 -16.26 3.15
N GLY A 11 1.38 -16.70 4.05
CA GLY A 11 2.58 -17.42 3.69
C GLY A 11 3.84 -16.58 3.79
N PRO A 12 5.00 -17.23 3.72
CA PRO A 12 6.27 -16.50 3.73
C PRO A 12 6.38 -15.57 2.54
N GLY A 13 7.01 -14.42 2.73
CA GLY A 13 7.24 -13.50 1.63
C GLY A 13 6.13 -12.53 1.34
N VAL A 14 5.01 -12.57 2.06
CA VAL A 14 3.88 -11.66 1.77
C VAL A 14 4.27 -10.19 1.97
N PHE A 15 5.12 -9.92 2.95
CA PHE A 15 5.54 -8.56 3.23
C PHE A 15 6.53 -8.06 2.17
N GLU A 16 7.47 -8.92 1.81
CA GLU A 16 8.45 -8.60 0.78
C GLU A 16 7.79 -8.38 -0.57
N GLU A 17 6.77 -9.18 -0.88
CA GLU A 17 6.03 -9.01 -2.13
C GLU A 17 5.38 -7.62 -2.20
N LEU A 18 4.80 -7.17 -1.09
CA LEU A 18 4.20 -5.85 -1.03
C LEU A 18 5.20 -4.76 -1.39
N TYR A 19 6.38 -4.79 -0.76
CA TYR A 19 7.38 -3.77 -1.01
C TYR A 19 7.96 -3.87 -2.42
N THR A 20 8.14 -5.09 -2.92
CA THR A 20 8.61 -5.26 -4.30
C THR A 20 7.67 -4.59 -5.28
N ASN A 21 6.36 -4.79 -5.12
CA ASN A 21 5.38 -4.18 -6.00
C ASN A 21 5.37 -2.67 -5.87
N LEU A 22 5.50 -2.15 -4.65
CA LEU A 22 5.53 -0.71 -4.43
C LEU A 22 6.76 -0.08 -5.09
N TYR A 23 7.93 -0.67 -4.90
CA TYR A 23 9.17 -0.12 -5.46
C TYR A 23 9.19 -0.20 -6.97
N GLN A 24 8.50 -1.17 -7.54
CA GLN A 24 8.42 -1.26 -9.00
C GLN A 24 7.67 -0.06 -9.58
N SER A 25 6.57 0.34 -8.98
CA SER A 25 5.74 1.45 -9.46
C SER A 25 6.24 2.80 -8.96
N PHE A 26 6.80 2.82 -7.75
CA PHE A 26 7.26 4.05 -7.09
C PHE A 26 8.67 3.84 -6.55
N PRO A 27 9.69 3.91 -7.41
CA PRO A 27 11.07 3.60 -6.97
C PRO A 27 11.58 4.50 -5.86
N ASP A 28 11.03 5.70 -5.72
CA ASP A 28 11.44 6.66 -4.69
C ASP A 28 10.50 6.68 -3.49
N ILE A 29 9.68 5.63 -3.31
CA ILE A 29 8.64 5.63 -2.27
C ILE A 29 9.25 5.85 -0.89
N LYS A 30 8.59 6.71 -0.11
CA LYS A 30 8.86 6.89 1.30
C LYS A 30 7.64 6.46 2.09
N ILE A 31 7.88 5.83 3.21
CA ILE A 31 6.81 5.37 4.08
C ILE A 31 6.97 6.08 5.42
N GLU A 32 5.95 6.88 5.78
CA GLU A 32 5.91 7.55 7.07
C GLU A 32 4.98 6.77 7.98
N ASN A 33 5.52 6.16 9.00
CA ASN A 33 4.71 5.41 9.96
C ASN A 33 4.18 6.37 11.01
N HIS A 34 2.86 6.46 11.13
CA HIS A 34 2.21 7.34 12.09
C HIS A 34 1.85 6.62 13.36
N MET A 35 1.58 5.33 13.28
CA MET A 35 1.14 4.57 14.42
C MET A 35 1.49 3.12 14.23
N MET A 36 1.97 2.50 15.29
CA MET A 36 2.26 1.07 15.31
C MET A 36 1.81 0.52 16.66
N LEU A 37 0.89 -0.42 16.63
CA LEU A 37 0.37 -1.06 17.83
C LEU A 37 0.53 -2.55 17.71
N ALA A 38 0.87 -3.20 18.81
CA ALA A 38 1.02 -4.64 18.84
C ALA A 38 0.05 -5.25 19.82
N ASP A 39 -0.55 -6.38 19.43
CA ASP A 39 -1.45 -7.14 20.29
C ASP A 39 -1.27 -8.62 19.99
N GLY A 40 -0.66 -9.34 20.92
CA GLY A 40 -0.36 -10.76 20.73
C GLY A 40 0.64 -10.92 19.58
N ASP A 41 0.27 -11.70 18.59
CA ASP A 41 1.11 -11.95 17.43
C ASP A 41 0.81 -10.99 16.28
N LYS A 42 0.02 -9.95 16.51
CA LYS A 42 -0.39 -9.02 15.45
C LYS A 42 0.18 -7.64 15.69
N VAL A 43 0.53 -6.97 14.59
CA VAL A 43 0.98 -5.58 14.59
C VAL A 43 0.09 -4.81 13.64
N ILE A 44 -0.40 -3.66 14.10
CA ILE A 44 -1.25 -2.77 13.30
C ILE A 44 -0.43 -1.54 12.99
N MET A 45 -0.40 -1.17 11.71
CA MET A 45 0.36 0.00 11.27
C MET A 45 -0.53 0.93 10.45
N TYR A 46 -0.38 2.22 10.71
CA TYR A 46 -0.98 3.27 9.91
C TYR A 46 0.16 4.09 9.31
N ASP A 47 0.20 4.14 8.00
CA ASP A 47 1.30 4.78 7.27
C ASP A 47 0.77 5.74 6.22
N THR A 48 1.61 6.72 5.87
CA THR A 48 1.44 7.50 4.65
C THR A 48 2.56 7.13 3.70
N LEU A 49 2.20 6.87 2.46
CA LEU A 49 3.18 6.54 1.42
C LEU A 49 3.25 7.71 0.46
N ILE A 50 4.48 8.15 0.16
CA ILE A 50 4.76 9.31 -0.67
C ILE A 50 5.76 8.89 -1.73
N GLY A 51 5.45 9.17 -3.00
CA GLY A 51 6.38 8.79 -4.05
C GLY A 51 5.98 9.35 -5.40
N SER A 52 6.77 8.97 -6.40
CA SER A 52 6.52 9.35 -7.80
C SER A 52 6.34 8.09 -8.62
N ASN A 53 5.28 8.06 -9.43
CA ASN A 53 4.99 6.89 -10.25
C ASN A 53 5.84 6.94 -11.53
N THR A 54 7.09 6.54 -11.41
CA THR A 54 8.02 6.52 -12.54
C THR A 54 8.28 5.11 -13.06
N GLY A 55 7.72 4.09 -12.41
CA GLY A 55 7.76 2.72 -12.89
C GLY A 55 6.38 2.24 -13.30
N PRO A 56 6.29 1.11 -14.00
CA PRO A 56 5.00 0.61 -14.47
C PRO A 56 4.13 0.21 -13.30
N LEU A 57 2.82 0.35 -13.47
CA LEU A 57 1.84 -0.06 -12.47
C LEU A 57 1.72 -1.57 -12.43
N SER A 58 1.20 -2.09 -11.32
CA SER A 58 1.14 -3.54 -11.12
C SER A 58 0.22 -4.25 -12.12
N ASP A 59 -0.71 -3.52 -12.73
CA ASP A 59 -1.58 -4.09 -13.77
C ASP A 59 -0.99 -4.01 -15.16
N GLY A 60 0.26 -3.55 -15.28
CA GLY A 60 0.94 -3.42 -16.56
C GLY A 60 0.77 -2.08 -17.23
N SER A 61 -0.02 -1.18 -16.66
CA SER A 61 -0.18 0.15 -17.22
C SER A 61 1.13 0.93 -17.15
N PRO A 62 1.38 1.83 -18.13
CA PRO A 62 2.60 2.62 -18.11
C PRO A 62 2.63 3.60 -16.95
N ALA A 63 3.83 4.03 -16.58
CA ALA A 63 4.03 5.01 -15.53
C ALA A 63 3.37 6.34 -15.91
N THR A 64 2.78 7.00 -14.90
CA THR A 64 2.13 8.29 -15.12
C THR A 64 3.06 9.47 -14.90
N GLY A 65 4.17 9.26 -14.19
CA GLY A 65 5.09 10.32 -13.84
C GLY A 65 4.60 11.25 -12.74
N LYS A 66 3.48 10.94 -12.12
CA LYS A 66 2.85 11.82 -11.15
C LYS A 66 3.26 11.50 -9.73
N ASN A 67 3.27 12.52 -8.89
CA ASN A 67 3.54 12.37 -7.46
C ASN A 67 2.27 11.94 -6.75
N VAL A 68 2.43 11.09 -5.74
CA VAL A 68 1.29 10.59 -4.97
C VAL A 68 1.58 10.64 -3.48
N GLU A 69 0.52 10.75 -2.71
CA GLU A 69 0.56 10.63 -1.27
C GLU A 69 -0.73 9.98 -0.84
N PHE A 70 -0.65 8.82 -0.20
CA PHE A 70 -1.86 8.09 0.16
C PHE A 70 -1.66 7.31 1.45
N ALA A 71 -2.77 7.07 2.14
CA ALA A 71 -2.78 6.36 3.40
C ALA A 71 -2.90 4.86 3.20
N ALA A 72 -2.28 4.10 4.09
CA ALA A 72 -2.39 2.65 4.10
C ALA A 72 -2.46 2.17 5.54
N PHE A 73 -3.30 1.18 5.78
CA PHE A 73 -3.43 0.51 7.07
C PHE A 73 -3.10 -0.95 6.85
N ASN A 74 -2.21 -1.48 7.67
CA ASN A 74 -1.81 -2.88 7.55
C ASN A 74 -1.88 -3.55 8.91
N ILE A 75 -2.34 -4.80 8.90
CA ILE A 75 -2.25 -5.68 10.07
C ILE A 75 -1.36 -6.83 9.65
N LEU A 76 -0.32 -7.07 10.44
CA LEU A 76 0.63 -8.13 10.18
C LEU A 76 0.52 -9.16 11.28
N ARG A 77 0.51 -10.44 10.92
CA ARG A 77 0.62 -11.51 11.91
C ARG A 77 2.01 -12.09 11.81
N LEU A 78 2.65 -12.21 12.98
CA LEU A 78 4.03 -12.64 13.07
C LEU A 78 4.10 -14.02 13.71
N GLN A 79 5.04 -14.82 13.22
CA GLN A 79 5.35 -16.10 13.83
C GLN A 79 6.86 -16.32 13.70
N ASP A 80 7.51 -16.59 14.83
CA ASP A 80 8.96 -16.81 14.88
C ASP A 80 9.72 -15.64 14.24
N GLY A 81 9.26 -14.41 14.49
CA GLY A 81 9.91 -13.21 13.98
C GLY A 81 9.65 -12.91 12.51
N LYS A 82 8.75 -13.63 11.88
CA LYS A 82 8.46 -13.46 10.45
C LYS A 82 7.00 -13.09 10.25
N VAL A 83 6.75 -12.25 9.23
CA VAL A 83 5.38 -11.93 8.83
C VAL A 83 4.85 -13.09 8.01
N ILE A 84 3.77 -13.70 8.50
CA ILE A 84 3.17 -14.85 7.83
C ILE A 84 1.80 -14.56 7.27
N GLU A 85 1.22 -13.41 7.63
CA GLU A 85 -0.11 -13.05 7.15
C GLU A 85 -0.24 -11.54 7.19
N ARG A 86 -0.89 -10.96 6.19
CA ARG A 86 -1.08 -9.53 6.11
C ARG A 86 -2.50 -9.21 5.65
N TRP A 87 -3.15 -8.31 6.35
CA TRP A 87 -4.38 -7.69 5.92
C TRP A 87 -4.07 -6.23 5.64
N GLY A 88 -4.45 -5.73 4.48
CA GLY A 88 -4.13 -4.36 4.13
C GLY A 88 -5.29 -3.62 3.50
N VAL A 89 -5.39 -2.33 3.82
CA VAL A 89 -6.33 -1.42 3.20
C VAL A 89 -5.55 -0.20 2.78
N THR A 90 -5.69 0.19 1.52
CA THR A 90 -5.06 1.38 0.97
C THR A 90 -6.15 2.31 0.48
N ASP A 91 -5.94 3.61 0.62
CA ASP A 91 -6.87 4.59 0.05
C ASP A 91 -6.69 4.60 -1.46
N GLN A 92 -7.29 3.62 -2.10
CA GLN A 92 -7.12 3.36 -3.52
C GLN A 92 -7.71 4.49 -4.36
N LEU A 93 -8.82 5.05 -3.91
CA LEU A 93 -9.46 6.13 -4.65
C LEU A 93 -8.57 7.35 -4.71
N ALA A 94 -7.97 7.74 -3.57
CA ALA A 94 -7.06 8.88 -3.54
C ALA A 94 -5.86 8.62 -4.45
N LEU A 95 -5.31 7.41 -4.42
CA LEU A 95 -4.18 7.05 -5.26
C LEU A 95 -4.55 7.16 -6.74
N MET A 96 -5.66 6.57 -7.15
CA MET A 96 -6.08 6.58 -8.54
C MET A 96 -6.38 7.99 -9.03
N LYS A 97 -6.97 8.81 -8.17
CA LYS A 97 -7.26 10.21 -8.50
C LYS A 97 -5.98 10.99 -8.73
N GLN A 98 -4.99 10.81 -7.86
CA GLN A 98 -3.71 11.50 -7.98
C GLN A 98 -2.94 11.07 -9.23
N LEU A 99 -3.08 9.82 -9.63
CA LEU A 99 -2.47 9.31 -10.84
C LEU A 99 -3.20 9.74 -12.10
N GLY A 100 -4.38 10.32 -11.96
CA GLY A 100 -5.16 10.75 -13.10
C GLY A 100 -5.91 9.63 -13.78
N LEU A 101 -6.09 8.50 -13.11
CA LEU A 101 -6.74 7.32 -13.69
C LEU A 101 -8.24 7.30 -13.41
N VAL A 102 -8.72 8.19 -12.55
CA VAL A 102 -10.12 8.26 -12.17
C VAL A 102 -10.53 9.73 -12.09
N SER A 103 -11.68 10.05 -12.61
CA SER A 103 -12.26 11.39 -12.48
C SER A 103 -13.40 11.34 -11.47
N LEU A 104 -13.38 12.28 -10.53
CA LEU A 104 -14.40 12.33 -9.49
C LEU A 104 -15.23 13.60 -9.54
N ASN A 105 -15.21 14.29 -10.67
CA ASN A 105 -15.97 15.53 -10.74
C ASN A 105 -17.36 15.31 -11.26
N GLN A 106 -17.88 14.22 -11.01
CA GLN A 106 -19.21 13.97 -11.32
C GLN A 106 -20.10 14.41 -10.28
N LYS A 107 -20.68 14.89 -10.54
CA LYS A 107 -21.37 15.36 -9.53
C LYS A 107 -22.40 15.29 -9.71
#